data_abf9d6af3b30c4f4eba1bb7d8bc805bb
#
_entry.id   abf9d6af3b30c4f4eba1bb7d8bc805bb
#
_cell.length_a   1.000
_cell.length_b   1.000
_cell.length_c   1.000
_cell.angle_alpha   90.00
_cell.angle_beta   90.00
_cell.angle_gamma   90.00
#
_symmetry.space_group_name_H-M   'P 1'
#
loop_
_entity.id
_entity.type
_entity.pdbx_description
1 polymer ?
#
loop_
_entity_poly.entity_id
_entity_poly.type
_entity_poly.pdbx_seq_one_letter_code
_entity_poly.pdbx_strand_id
1 'polypeptide(L)'
;MRRQFQLAEEDEACLTARSPNWEAIVENNTKWVIVPDFTIPEGYNQRTASAAMRILPSYPDDQIDMVYFYPALALNSGRAIRQLTPFALDGKQYQQWSRHRQAGEWRPGIDSICTHMLQVDNWLQKELRGMTGTGRCGSNSG
;
A
#
# COMPACT_ATOMS: atom_id res chain seq x y z
N MET A 1 14.14 4.11 -14.33
CA MET A 1 12.96 4.26 -13.44
C MET A 1 12.08 5.35 -14.00
N ARG A 2 10.79 5.07 -14.03
CA ARG A 2 9.84 6.01 -14.61
C ARG A 2 9.41 7.02 -13.58
N ARG A 3 9.43 8.29 -13.94
CA ARG A 3 8.97 9.41 -13.10
C ARG A 3 8.08 10.30 -13.96
N GLN A 4 6.87 9.83 -14.25
CA GLN A 4 5.97 10.46 -15.20
C GLN A 4 5.20 11.63 -14.58
N PHE A 5 5.28 11.80 -13.27
CA PHE A 5 4.77 12.97 -12.57
C PHE A 5 5.64 13.22 -11.34
N GLN A 6 5.47 14.39 -10.73
CA GLN A 6 6.26 14.79 -9.58
C GLN A 6 5.42 14.81 -8.33
N LEU A 7 6.06 14.51 -7.21
CA LEU A 7 5.51 14.65 -5.87
C LEU A 7 6.27 15.73 -5.12
N ALA A 8 5.79 16.10 -3.95
CA ALA A 8 6.52 17.01 -3.09
C ALA A 8 7.89 16.43 -2.73
N GLU A 9 8.83 17.32 -2.47
CA GLU A 9 10.21 16.92 -2.19
C GLU A 9 10.29 15.95 -1.02
N GLU A 10 9.51 16.19 0.02
CA GLU A 10 9.48 15.32 1.19
C GLU A 10 8.99 13.92 0.85
N ASP A 11 7.99 13.85 -0.02
CA ASP A 11 7.45 12.56 -0.48
C ASP A 11 8.51 11.77 -1.24
N GLU A 12 9.20 12.44 -2.14
CA GLU A 12 10.21 11.78 -2.96
C GLU A 12 11.40 11.34 -2.12
N ALA A 13 11.78 12.14 -1.13
CA ALA A 13 12.86 11.76 -0.22
C ALA A 13 12.50 10.52 0.58
N CYS A 14 11.27 10.46 1.05
CA CYS A 14 10.76 9.32 1.82
C CYS A 14 10.72 8.05 0.97
N LEU A 15 10.25 8.18 -0.26
CA LEU A 15 10.19 7.04 -1.18
C LEU A 15 11.60 6.55 -1.52
N THR A 16 12.52 7.46 -1.79
CA THR A 16 13.90 7.11 -2.12
C THR A 16 14.59 6.41 -0.96
N ALA A 17 14.31 6.86 0.26
CA ALA A 17 14.87 6.21 1.45
C ALA A 17 14.35 4.79 1.60
N ARG A 18 13.09 4.55 1.19
CA ARG A 18 12.49 3.23 1.30
C ARG A 18 12.93 2.30 0.17
N SER A 19 12.98 2.82 -1.04
CA SER A 19 13.42 2.09 -2.22
C SER A 19 13.87 3.08 -3.28
N PRO A 20 15.17 3.15 -3.59
CA PRO A 20 15.65 4.10 -4.61
C PRO A 20 15.02 3.89 -5.98
N ASN A 21 14.46 2.71 -6.22
CA ASN A 21 13.89 2.33 -7.52
C ASN A 21 12.40 2.61 -7.64
N TRP A 22 11.84 3.40 -6.72
CA TRP A 22 10.41 3.71 -6.81
C TRP A 22 10.07 4.40 -8.13
N GLU A 23 8.83 4.20 -8.58
CA GLU A 23 8.38 4.73 -9.85
C GLU A 23 7.10 5.54 -9.68
N ALA A 24 6.92 6.51 -10.57
CA ALA A 24 5.69 7.29 -10.68
C ALA A 24 5.19 7.13 -12.09
N ILE A 25 4.03 6.53 -12.27
CA ILE A 25 3.47 6.29 -13.60
C ILE A 25 2.05 6.82 -13.69
N VAL A 26 1.63 7.09 -14.93
CA VAL A 26 0.25 7.47 -15.24
C VAL A 26 -0.32 6.39 -16.13
N GLU A 27 -1.42 5.81 -15.70
CA GLU A 27 -2.11 4.77 -16.48
C GLU A 27 -3.61 5.04 -16.42
N ASN A 28 -4.25 5.12 -17.57
CA ASN A 28 -5.69 5.41 -17.66
C ASN A 28 -6.06 6.68 -16.90
N ASN A 29 -5.26 7.73 -17.08
CA ASN A 29 -5.44 9.03 -16.44
C ASN A 29 -5.36 8.98 -14.91
N THR A 30 -4.79 7.92 -14.37
CA THR A 30 -4.63 7.75 -12.92
C THR A 30 -3.14 7.70 -12.59
N LYS A 31 -2.76 8.43 -11.55
CA LYS A 31 -1.37 8.47 -11.09
C LYS A 31 -1.14 7.36 -10.07
N TRP A 32 -0.02 6.67 -10.23
CA TRP A 32 0.37 5.56 -9.35
C TRP A 32 1.80 5.73 -8.91
N VAL A 33 2.06 5.44 -7.64
CA VAL A 33 3.42 5.27 -7.13
C VAL A 33 3.64 3.78 -6.92
N ILE A 34 4.76 3.26 -7.44
CA ILE A 34 5.10 1.85 -7.30
C ILE A 34 6.45 1.76 -6.59
N VAL A 35 6.49 1.01 -5.50
CA VAL A 35 7.70 0.74 -4.73
C VAL A 35 8.07 -0.72 -4.98
N PRO A 36 9.03 -1.01 -5.87
CA PRO A 36 9.26 -2.38 -6.32
C PRO A 36 9.87 -3.30 -5.28
N ASP A 37 10.56 -2.73 -4.29
CA ASP A 37 11.26 -3.53 -3.28
C ASP A 37 10.66 -3.32 -1.90
N PHE A 38 9.35 -3.24 -1.83
CA PHE A 38 8.68 -3.02 -0.56
C PHE A 38 8.90 -4.24 0.33
N THR A 39 9.41 -4.01 1.54
CA THR A 39 9.74 -5.09 2.47
C THR A 39 8.46 -5.71 3.01
N ILE A 40 8.36 -7.03 2.90
CA ILE A 40 7.23 -7.81 3.39
C ILE A 40 7.70 -8.55 4.64
N PRO A 41 6.96 -8.49 5.75
CA PRO A 41 7.40 -9.16 6.97
C PRO A 41 7.41 -10.68 6.82
N GLU A 42 8.18 -11.33 7.66
CA GLU A 42 8.24 -12.78 7.70
C GLU A 42 6.87 -13.35 8.01
N GLY A 43 6.52 -14.46 7.36
CA GLY A 43 5.20 -15.08 7.50
C GLY A 43 4.39 -15.05 6.22
N TYR A 44 4.86 -14.31 5.25
CA TYR A 44 4.26 -14.28 3.90
C TYR A 44 5.12 -15.06 2.93
N ASN A 45 4.55 -15.37 1.77
CA ASN A 45 5.22 -16.13 0.71
C ASN A 45 6.28 -15.34 -0.03
N GLN A 46 6.39 -14.03 0.20
CA GLN A 46 7.37 -13.15 -0.44
C GLN A 46 8.16 -12.40 0.63
N ARG A 47 9.43 -12.13 0.35
CA ARG A 47 10.25 -11.29 1.22
C ARG A 47 10.16 -9.83 0.82
N THR A 48 9.94 -9.58 -0.46
CA THR A 48 9.68 -8.26 -1.01
C THR A 48 8.60 -8.38 -2.07
N ALA A 49 7.92 -7.29 -2.36
CA ALA A 49 6.93 -7.24 -3.43
C ALA A 49 6.83 -5.80 -3.91
N SER A 50 6.35 -5.63 -5.14
CA SER A 50 5.99 -4.29 -5.60
C SER A 50 4.73 -3.87 -4.87
N ALA A 51 4.76 -2.68 -4.26
CA ALA A 51 3.61 -2.09 -3.61
C ALA A 51 3.19 -0.88 -4.43
N ALA A 52 1.95 -0.87 -4.90
CA ALA A 52 1.42 0.25 -5.68
C ALA A 52 0.37 0.99 -4.89
N MET A 53 0.38 2.31 -5.00
CA MET A 53 -0.55 3.18 -4.30
C MET A 53 -1.07 4.23 -5.27
N ARG A 54 -2.38 4.45 -5.26
CA ARG A 54 -3.02 5.38 -6.18
C ARG A 54 -2.99 6.79 -5.60
N ILE A 55 -2.61 7.75 -6.45
CA ILE A 55 -2.52 9.15 -6.06
C ILE A 55 -3.69 9.89 -6.71
N LEU A 56 -4.62 10.35 -5.90
CA LEU A 56 -5.78 11.07 -6.40
C LEU A 56 -5.39 12.51 -6.79
N PRO A 57 -6.21 13.15 -7.65
CA PRO A 57 -5.82 14.46 -8.21
C PRO A 57 -5.57 15.54 -7.18
N SER A 58 -6.25 15.53 -6.05
CA SER A 58 -6.09 16.55 -5.01
C SER A 58 -5.19 16.11 -3.86
N TYR A 59 -4.40 15.04 -4.08
CA TYR A 59 -3.40 14.65 -3.10
C TYR A 59 -2.46 15.83 -2.84
N PRO A 60 -2.09 16.16 -1.61
CA PRO A 60 -2.32 15.41 -0.36
C PRO A 60 -3.59 15.74 0.39
N ASP A 61 -4.45 16.61 -0.13
CA ASP A 61 -5.76 16.85 0.50
C ASP A 61 -6.61 15.59 0.41
N ASP A 62 -6.61 14.92 -0.76
CA ASP A 62 -7.20 13.60 -0.90
C ASP A 62 -6.31 12.57 -0.23
N GLN A 63 -6.93 11.65 0.49
CA GLN A 63 -6.19 10.58 1.15
C GLN A 63 -5.66 9.56 0.15
N ILE A 64 -4.62 8.84 0.57
CA ILE A 64 -4.24 7.59 -0.07
C ILE A 64 -4.93 6.47 0.70
N ASP A 65 -5.58 5.58 -0.03
CA ASP A 65 -6.30 4.47 0.57
C ASP A 65 -5.86 3.18 -0.09
N MET A 66 -5.97 2.05 0.64
CA MET A 66 -5.68 0.73 0.09
C MET A 66 -4.19 0.56 -0.28
N VAL A 67 -3.86 -0.60 -0.80
CA VAL A 67 -2.54 -0.91 -1.35
C VAL A 67 -2.70 -2.09 -2.31
N TYR A 68 -1.80 -2.17 -3.29
CA TYR A 68 -1.82 -3.21 -4.32
C TYR A 68 -0.45 -3.86 -4.34
N PHE A 69 -0.40 -5.19 -4.35
CA PHE A 69 0.87 -5.93 -4.33
C PHE A 69 1.04 -6.81 -5.56
N TYR A 70 2.27 -6.90 -6.02
CA TYR A 70 2.65 -7.84 -7.07
C TYR A 70 4.06 -8.39 -6.77
N PRO A 71 4.26 -9.72 -6.79
CA PRO A 71 3.26 -10.76 -6.96
C PRO A 71 2.33 -10.86 -5.77
N ALA A 72 1.26 -11.62 -5.94
CA ALA A 72 0.25 -11.77 -4.90
C ALA A 72 0.86 -12.32 -3.62
N LEU A 73 0.41 -11.81 -2.49
CA LEU A 73 0.85 -12.27 -1.18
C LEU A 73 -0.08 -13.36 -0.66
N ALA A 74 0.51 -14.30 0.07
CA ALA A 74 -0.24 -15.34 0.78
C ALA A 74 0.48 -15.60 2.09
N LEU A 75 -0.28 -15.98 3.10
CA LEU A 75 0.30 -16.32 4.39
C LEU A 75 0.88 -17.74 4.33
N ASN A 76 2.07 -17.91 4.88
CA ASN A 76 2.71 -19.24 4.92
C ASN A 76 1.91 -20.23 5.76
N SER A 77 1.10 -19.74 6.68
CA SER A 77 0.22 -20.59 7.49
C SER A 77 -0.91 -21.22 6.68
N GLY A 78 -1.18 -20.69 5.48
CA GLY A 78 -2.31 -21.15 4.67
C GLY A 78 -3.63 -20.47 5.02
N ARG A 79 -3.66 -19.62 6.05
CA ARG A 79 -4.87 -18.89 6.38
C ARG A 79 -5.16 -17.86 5.29
N ALA A 80 -6.42 -17.75 4.90
CA ALA A 80 -6.82 -16.84 3.84
C ALA A 80 -6.68 -15.38 4.28
N ILE A 81 -6.21 -14.53 3.38
CA ILE A 81 -6.22 -13.09 3.55
C ILE A 81 -7.55 -12.59 3.00
N ARG A 82 -8.21 -11.71 3.74
CA ARG A 82 -9.56 -11.26 3.39
C ARG A 82 -9.51 -10.01 2.52
N GLN A 83 -10.61 -9.78 1.78
CA GLN A 83 -10.84 -8.55 1.02
C GLN A 83 -9.75 -8.32 -0.03
N LEU A 84 -9.51 -9.34 -0.85
CA LEU A 84 -8.56 -9.27 -1.95
C LEU A 84 -9.29 -9.30 -3.28
N THR A 85 -8.79 -8.54 -4.25
CA THR A 85 -9.36 -8.49 -5.60
C THR A 85 -8.22 -8.38 -6.61
N PRO A 86 -8.31 -9.09 -7.76
CA PRO A 86 -7.31 -8.87 -8.81
C PRO A 86 -7.47 -7.49 -9.43
N PHE A 87 -6.36 -6.88 -9.80
CA PHE A 87 -6.35 -5.56 -10.42
C PHE A 87 -5.22 -5.47 -11.44
N ALA A 88 -5.57 -5.18 -12.69
CA ALA A 88 -4.58 -5.07 -13.76
C ALA A 88 -3.91 -3.69 -13.70
N LEU A 89 -2.59 -3.69 -13.62
CA LEU A 89 -1.81 -2.45 -13.57
C LEU A 89 -0.43 -2.73 -14.17
N ASP A 90 0.00 -1.84 -15.07
CA ASP A 90 1.34 -1.87 -15.65
C ASP A 90 1.65 -3.24 -16.28
N GLY A 91 0.66 -3.81 -16.96
CA GLY A 91 0.81 -5.10 -17.66
C GLY A 91 0.90 -6.30 -16.74
N LYS A 92 0.58 -6.14 -15.46
CA LYS A 92 0.67 -7.21 -14.47
C LYS A 92 -0.65 -7.31 -13.71
N GLN A 93 -0.90 -8.47 -13.14
CA GLN A 93 -2.06 -8.64 -12.28
C GLN A 93 -1.64 -8.44 -10.83
N TYR A 94 -1.98 -7.27 -10.29
CA TYR A 94 -1.75 -6.94 -8.89
C TYR A 94 -2.85 -7.53 -8.04
N GLN A 95 -2.55 -7.68 -6.77
CA GLN A 95 -3.51 -8.10 -5.76
C GLN A 95 -3.92 -6.85 -4.98
N GLN A 96 -5.19 -6.46 -5.11
CA GLN A 96 -5.72 -5.29 -4.43
C GLN A 96 -6.11 -5.68 -3.00
N TRP A 97 -5.55 -4.96 -2.04
CA TRP A 97 -5.91 -5.09 -0.64
C TRP A 97 -6.89 -3.98 -0.29
N SER A 98 -8.16 -4.36 -0.13
CA SER A 98 -9.20 -3.40 0.22
C SER A 98 -9.12 -3.12 1.72
N ARG A 99 -8.38 -2.09 2.07
CA ARG A 99 -8.21 -1.60 3.41
C ARG A 99 -8.54 -0.12 3.38
N HIS A 100 -9.36 0.31 4.33
CA HIS A 100 -9.87 1.69 4.32
C HIS A 100 -9.59 2.37 5.62
N ARG A 101 -9.33 3.67 5.53
CA ARG A 101 -9.21 4.52 6.71
C ARG A 101 -10.60 4.88 7.19
N GLN A 102 -10.72 5.16 8.47
CA GLN A 102 -11.96 5.66 9.02
C GLN A 102 -12.15 7.11 8.61
N ALA A 103 -13.40 7.56 8.62
CA ALA A 103 -13.69 8.95 8.27
C ALA A 103 -12.94 9.90 9.20
N GLY A 104 -12.27 10.91 8.61
CA GLY A 104 -11.53 11.90 9.37
C GLY A 104 -10.17 11.45 9.84
N GLU A 105 -9.76 10.24 9.51
CA GLU A 105 -8.44 9.72 9.93
C GLU A 105 -7.30 10.35 9.16
N TRP A 106 -7.51 10.67 7.89
CA TRP A 106 -6.50 11.32 7.07
C TRP A 106 -6.44 12.81 7.39
N ARG A 107 -5.26 13.30 7.68
CA ARG A 107 -5.05 14.70 8.08
C ARG A 107 -4.18 15.41 7.04
N PRO A 108 -4.79 16.21 6.15
CA PRO A 108 -4.01 16.96 5.15
C PRO A 108 -2.95 17.83 5.83
N GLY A 109 -1.76 17.87 5.23
CA GLY A 109 -0.64 18.59 5.81
C GLY A 109 0.17 17.79 6.80
N ILE A 110 -0.37 16.67 7.29
CA ILE A 110 0.33 15.76 8.20
C ILE A 110 0.52 14.39 7.52
N ASP A 111 -0.57 13.84 6.97
CA ASP A 111 -0.50 12.54 6.30
C ASP A 111 -0.05 12.70 4.86
N SER A 112 0.67 11.67 4.37
CA SER A 112 1.31 11.70 3.07
C SER A 112 1.58 10.26 2.64
N ILE A 113 2.25 10.09 1.50
CA ILE A 113 2.71 8.77 1.06
C ILE A 113 3.60 8.13 2.12
N CYS A 114 4.36 8.95 2.88
CA CYS A 114 5.23 8.46 3.94
C CYS A 114 4.45 7.77 5.05
N THR A 115 3.43 8.45 5.56
CA THR A 115 2.60 7.87 6.62
C THR A 115 1.75 6.73 6.09
N HIS A 116 1.38 6.78 4.80
CA HIS A 116 0.62 5.69 4.20
C HIS A 116 1.45 4.42 4.13
N MET A 117 2.74 4.51 3.79
CA MET A 117 3.61 3.33 3.77
C MET A 117 3.72 2.70 5.15
N LEU A 118 3.73 3.52 6.21
CA LEU A 118 3.70 3.00 7.59
C LEU A 118 2.38 2.31 7.88
N GLN A 119 1.29 2.82 7.36
CA GLN A 119 -0.01 2.18 7.50
C GLN A 119 -0.05 0.85 6.78
N VAL A 120 0.57 0.77 5.60
CA VAL A 120 0.68 -0.50 4.87
C VAL A 120 1.46 -1.52 5.69
N ASP A 121 2.60 -1.12 6.28
CA ASP A 121 3.36 -1.99 7.18
C ASP A 121 2.46 -2.52 8.31
N ASN A 122 1.64 -1.65 8.85
CA ASN A 122 0.73 -1.99 9.94
C ASN A 122 -0.32 -3.00 9.49
N TRP A 123 -0.90 -2.81 8.31
CA TRP A 123 -1.87 -3.75 7.75
C TRP A 123 -1.25 -5.13 7.56
N LEU A 124 0.00 -5.18 7.08
CA LEU A 124 0.70 -6.46 6.89
C LEU A 124 0.93 -7.17 8.21
N GLN A 125 1.28 -6.43 9.26
CA GLN A 125 1.48 -7.01 10.59
C GLN A 125 0.17 -7.48 11.21
N LYS A 126 -0.89 -6.69 11.03
CA LYS A 126 -2.21 -7.06 11.57
C LYS A 126 -2.70 -8.36 10.94
N GLU A 127 -2.50 -8.52 9.64
CA GLU A 127 -2.93 -9.74 8.96
C GLU A 127 -2.19 -10.97 9.48
N LEU A 128 -0.90 -10.82 9.78
CA LEU A 128 -0.11 -11.91 10.37
C LEU A 128 -0.67 -12.35 11.71
N ARG A 129 -1.21 -11.40 12.49
CA ARG A 129 -1.78 -11.70 13.80
C ARG A 129 -3.23 -12.20 13.72
N GLY A 130 -3.77 -12.33 12.49
CA GLY A 130 -5.14 -12.77 12.30
C GLY A 130 -6.17 -11.68 12.54
N MET A 131 -5.76 -10.40 12.53
CA MET A 131 -6.67 -9.27 12.68
C MET A 131 -7.02 -8.72 11.32
N THR A 132 -8.28 -8.29 11.14
CA THR A 132 -8.68 -7.64 9.90
C THR A 132 -8.25 -6.18 9.94
N GLY A 133 -8.29 -5.53 8.79
CA GLY A 133 -7.98 -4.12 8.72
C GLY A 133 -8.91 -3.24 9.52
N THR A 134 -10.13 -3.71 9.80
CA THR A 134 -11.07 -2.97 10.61
C THR A 134 -10.87 -3.20 12.10
N GLY A 135 -10.14 -4.16 12.40
CA GLY A 135 -9.72 -4.43 13.74
C GLY A 135 -10.78 -4.68 14.74
N ARG A 136 -11.36 -5.21 14.96
CA ARG A 136 -12.06 -5.36 16.04
C ARG A 136 -11.50 -6.13 17.01
N CYS A 137 -11.30 -5.95 17.70
CA CYS A 137 -10.80 -6.52 18.40
C CYS A 137 -11.20 -7.15 19.18
N GLY A 138 -11.39 -7.04 19.19
CA GLY A 138 -11.60 -7.42 19.94
C GLY A 138 -11.87 -7.89 20.36
N SER A 139 -12.25 -7.98 20.44
CA SER A 139 -12.43 -8.48 20.83
C SER A 139 -12.32 -9.26 20.74
N ASN A 140 -12.30 -9.35 20.36
CA ASN A 140 -12.15 -10.00 20.20
C ASN A 140 -11.69 -10.44 19.81
N SER A 141 -11.54 -10.22 19.56
CA SER A 141 -11.11 -10.53 19.15
C SER A 141 -10.62 -10.76 18.86
N GLY A 142 -10.55 -10.71 18.59
CA GLY A 142 -10.30 -10.88 18.34
C GLY A 142 -9.99 -11.10 18.09
#